data_0ad198d2b54274992df5c1f3d3ca9e71
#
_entry.id   0ad198d2b54274992df5c1f3d3ca9e71
#
_cell.length_a   1.000
_cell.length_b   1.000
_cell.length_c   1.000
_cell.angle_alpha   90.00
_cell.angle_beta   90.00
_cell.angle_gamma   90.00
#
_symmetry.space_group_name_H-M   'P 1'
#
loop_
_entity.id
_entity.type
_entity.pdbx_description
1 polymer ?
#
loop_
_entity_poly.entity_id
_entity_poly.type
_entity_poly.pdbx_seq_one_letter_code
_entity_poly.pdbx_strand_id
1 'polypeptide(L)'
;MTDNNLPTSTSNRLKETSSPQSLKSLLPFGVFLAIFLGTGVVLSLQGAEFAFYQLPASIAIIPAILLAIYMGKETVNEKISQFIAGAGHQNIITMCIIYLLAGAFASVAKATGSVDASVQLGLSVFPDYFLLPGLFLVSAFLATAMGTSMGTIAAIAPIALGFVESADVDASLIAGCIISGAIFGDNLSIISDTTIASTRSQGAQMKDKFKVNFKFAVPAALICLAILA
;
A
#
# COMPACT_ATOMS: atom_id res chain seq x y z
N MET A 1 -55.29 -20.94 -18.20
CA MET A 1 -54.68 -21.87 -17.23
C MET A 1 -53.35 -22.31 -17.80
N THR A 2 -52.31 -21.60 -17.45
CA THR A 2 -50.91 -21.94 -17.76
C THR A 2 -50.07 -21.48 -16.57
N ASP A 3 -49.73 -22.46 -15.73
CA ASP A 3 -48.90 -22.30 -14.56
C ASP A 3 -47.49 -21.90 -14.97
N ASN A 4 -47.12 -20.68 -14.63
CA ASN A 4 -45.72 -20.18 -14.69
C ASN A 4 -45.05 -20.46 -13.34
N ASN A 5 -44.57 -21.68 -13.14
CA ASN A 5 -43.64 -22.02 -12.09
C ASN A 5 -42.22 -21.75 -12.57
N LEU A 6 -41.75 -20.52 -12.46
CA LEU A 6 -40.34 -20.20 -12.48
C LEU A 6 -39.72 -20.63 -11.15
N PRO A 7 -38.64 -21.40 -11.12
CA PRO A 7 -37.95 -21.72 -9.89
C PRO A 7 -37.31 -20.45 -9.32
N THR A 8 -37.82 -20.02 -8.19
CA THR A 8 -37.20 -19.00 -7.36
C THR A 8 -35.75 -19.36 -7.12
N SER A 9 -34.85 -18.49 -7.62
CA SER A 9 -33.42 -18.55 -7.37
C SER A 9 -33.18 -18.73 -5.89
N THR A 10 -32.75 -19.91 -5.55
CA THR A 10 -32.26 -20.27 -4.23
C THR A 10 -31.10 -19.33 -3.91
N SER A 11 -31.38 -18.29 -3.17
CA SER A 11 -30.42 -17.48 -2.47
C SER A 11 -29.62 -18.41 -1.55
N ASN A 12 -28.58 -19.02 -2.09
CA ASN A 12 -27.60 -19.73 -1.31
C ASN A 12 -26.78 -18.66 -0.56
N ARG A 13 -27.39 -18.09 0.47
CA ARG A 13 -26.63 -17.44 1.54
C ARG A 13 -25.72 -18.54 2.08
N LEU A 14 -24.47 -18.50 1.64
CA LEU A 14 -23.40 -19.15 2.35
C LEU A 14 -23.56 -18.65 3.80
N LYS A 15 -24.09 -19.50 4.66
CA LYS A 15 -23.98 -19.31 6.09
C LYS A 15 -22.47 -19.22 6.34
N GLU A 16 -21.98 -18.01 6.56
CA GLU A 16 -20.73 -17.80 7.26
C GLU A 16 -20.94 -18.50 8.61
N THR A 17 -20.48 -19.73 8.68
CA THR A 17 -20.28 -20.41 9.95
C THR A 17 -19.14 -19.65 10.62
N SER A 18 -19.49 -18.64 11.40
CA SER A 18 -18.60 -18.04 12.37
C SER A 18 -18.31 -19.09 13.45
N SER A 19 -17.46 -20.05 13.11
CA SER A 19 -16.76 -20.83 14.13
C SER A 19 -15.99 -19.82 14.98
N PRO A 20 -16.00 -19.94 16.33
CA PRO A 20 -15.22 -19.06 17.17
C PRO A 20 -13.78 -19.13 16.70
N GLN A 21 -13.29 -18.03 16.10
CA GLN A 21 -11.95 -17.96 15.56
C GLN A 21 -11.02 -18.11 16.75
N SER A 22 -10.40 -19.28 16.86
CA SER A 22 -9.45 -19.56 17.93
C SER A 22 -8.26 -18.63 17.73
N LEU A 23 -7.78 -18.00 18.82
CA LEU A 23 -6.57 -17.20 18.82
C LEU A 23 -5.36 -17.96 18.21
N LYS A 24 -5.44 -19.29 18.23
CA LYS A 24 -4.47 -20.18 17.58
C LYS A 24 -4.37 -19.98 16.06
N SER A 25 -5.44 -19.53 15.38
CA SER A 25 -5.42 -19.26 13.96
C SER A 25 -4.55 -18.06 13.58
N LEU A 26 -4.20 -17.20 14.55
CA LEU A 26 -3.28 -16.09 14.36
C LEU A 26 -1.80 -16.49 14.53
N LEU A 27 -1.52 -17.70 15.01
CA LEU A 27 -0.15 -18.15 15.28
C LEU A 27 0.75 -18.10 14.03
N PRO A 28 0.33 -18.57 12.84
CA PRO A 28 1.13 -18.44 11.63
C PRO A 28 1.48 -17.00 11.29
N PHE A 29 0.53 -16.09 11.43
CA PHE A 29 0.77 -14.66 11.23
C PHE A 29 1.76 -14.09 12.26
N GLY A 30 1.63 -14.48 13.52
CA GLY A 30 2.59 -14.13 14.57
C GLY A 30 4.00 -14.62 14.26
N VAL A 31 4.15 -15.85 13.75
CA VAL A 31 5.45 -16.40 13.32
C VAL A 31 6.03 -15.62 12.15
N PHE A 32 5.22 -15.27 11.15
CA PHE A 32 5.66 -14.39 10.06
C PHE A 32 6.21 -13.06 10.58
N LEU A 33 5.45 -12.38 11.45
CA LEU A 33 5.88 -11.10 12.02
C LEU A 33 7.15 -11.25 12.85
N ALA A 34 7.26 -12.30 13.67
CA ALA A 34 8.44 -12.56 14.50
C ALA A 34 9.69 -12.79 13.65
N ILE A 35 9.58 -13.53 12.54
CA ILE A 35 10.70 -13.77 11.63
C ILE A 35 11.05 -12.47 10.89
N PHE A 36 10.07 -11.81 10.27
CA PHE A 36 10.30 -10.63 9.44
C PHE A 36 10.84 -9.44 10.25
N LEU A 37 10.12 -9.06 11.31
CA LEU A 37 10.53 -7.95 12.17
C LEU A 37 11.75 -8.31 13.02
N GLY A 38 11.80 -9.53 13.56
CA GLY A 38 12.92 -9.99 14.36
C GLY A 38 14.23 -9.98 13.59
N THR A 39 14.24 -10.46 12.35
CA THR A 39 15.42 -10.38 11.46
C THR A 39 15.82 -8.93 11.20
N GLY A 40 14.85 -8.05 10.90
CA GLY A 40 15.12 -6.64 10.68
C GLY A 40 15.75 -5.96 11.91
N VAL A 41 15.22 -6.24 13.10
CA VAL A 41 15.77 -5.70 14.36
C VAL A 41 17.17 -6.23 14.62
N VAL A 42 17.39 -7.54 14.50
CA VAL A 42 18.73 -8.15 14.74
C VAL A 42 19.76 -7.58 13.79
N LEU A 43 19.45 -7.49 12.49
CA LEU A 43 20.36 -6.92 11.49
C LEU A 43 20.61 -5.43 11.74
N SER A 44 19.60 -4.67 12.16
CA SER A 44 19.74 -3.26 12.53
C SER A 44 20.69 -3.07 13.72
N LEU A 45 20.59 -3.93 14.75
CA LEU A 45 21.51 -3.92 15.89
C LEU A 45 22.94 -4.30 15.50
N GLN A 46 23.13 -5.07 14.43
CA GLN A 46 24.43 -5.43 13.86
C GLN A 46 24.99 -4.34 12.94
N GLY A 47 24.27 -3.24 12.73
CA GLY A 47 24.69 -2.13 11.87
C GLY A 47 24.54 -2.40 10.38
N ALA A 48 23.70 -3.36 9.98
CA ALA A 48 23.43 -3.63 8.57
C ALA A 48 22.64 -2.49 7.94
N GLU A 49 23.10 -2.00 6.80
CA GLU A 49 22.35 -1.05 5.99
C GLU A 49 21.08 -1.69 5.44
N PHE A 50 19.98 -0.94 5.42
CA PHE A 50 18.67 -1.42 4.97
C PHE A 50 18.22 -2.74 5.63
N ALA A 51 18.45 -2.89 6.94
CA ALA A 51 18.24 -4.12 7.70
C ALA A 51 16.87 -4.80 7.46
N PHE A 52 15.79 -4.01 7.35
CA PHE A 52 14.44 -4.52 7.12
C PHE A 52 14.18 -4.94 5.65
N TYR A 53 15.10 -4.65 4.73
CA TYR A 53 15.01 -5.06 3.33
C TYR A 53 15.87 -6.28 2.99
N GLN A 54 16.71 -6.74 3.94
CA GLN A 54 17.59 -7.90 3.74
C GLN A 54 16.81 -9.22 3.64
N LEU A 55 15.71 -9.35 4.36
CA LEU A 55 14.83 -10.51 4.29
C LEU A 55 13.53 -10.13 3.55
N PRO A 56 13.31 -10.58 2.29
CA PRO A 56 12.06 -10.37 1.59
C PRO A 56 10.88 -10.99 2.34
N ALA A 57 9.76 -10.26 2.45
CA ALA A 57 8.55 -10.73 3.10
C ALA A 57 8.02 -12.04 2.49
N SER A 58 8.21 -12.23 1.17
CA SER A 58 7.87 -13.47 0.45
C SER A 58 8.65 -14.70 0.92
N ILE A 59 9.86 -14.52 1.45
CA ILE A 59 10.64 -15.59 2.05
C ILE A 59 10.22 -15.79 3.52
N ALA A 60 10.06 -14.70 4.26
CA ALA A 60 9.68 -14.74 5.67
C ALA A 60 8.30 -15.40 5.91
N ILE A 61 7.41 -15.37 4.93
CA ILE A 61 6.06 -15.96 5.05
C ILE A 61 6.05 -17.49 4.87
N ILE A 62 7.08 -18.09 4.26
CA ILE A 62 7.10 -19.54 3.97
C ILE A 62 6.97 -20.40 5.26
N PRO A 63 7.73 -20.17 6.34
CA PRO A 63 7.55 -20.89 7.58
C PRO A 63 6.16 -20.75 8.18
N ALA A 64 5.54 -19.59 8.04
CA ALA A 64 4.18 -19.35 8.51
C ALA A 64 3.14 -20.17 7.72
N ILE A 65 3.29 -20.27 6.40
CA ILE A 65 2.44 -21.10 5.55
C ILE A 65 2.59 -22.58 5.93
N LEU A 66 3.82 -23.06 6.10
CA LEU A 66 4.09 -24.44 6.52
C LEU A 66 3.46 -24.74 7.87
N LEU A 67 3.58 -23.81 8.83
CA LEU A 67 2.94 -23.94 10.14
C LEU A 67 1.41 -23.96 10.03
N ALA A 68 0.82 -23.10 9.21
CA ALA A 68 -0.63 -23.09 8.97
C ALA A 68 -1.12 -24.43 8.40
N ILE A 69 -0.38 -25.01 7.46
CA ILE A 69 -0.66 -26.35 6.90
C ILE A 69 -0.52 -27.42 7.99
N TYR A 70 0.45 -27.32 8.88
CA TYR A 70 0.68 -28.31 9.93
C TYR A 70 -0.39 -28.26 11.03
N MET A 71 -0.88 -27.08 11.39
CA MET A 71 -1.77 -26.88 12.54
C MET A 71 -3.20 -27.42 12.35
N GLY A 72 -3.68 -27.60 11.13
CA GLY A 72 -5.04 -28.11 10.87
C GLY A 72 -5.15 -29.64 11.13
N LYS A 73 -6.36 -30.11 11.38
CA LYS A 73 -6.68 -31.51 11.56
C LYS A 73 -7.08 -32.22 10.24
N GLU A 74 -7.32 -31.43 9.20
CA GLU A 74 -7.71 -31.91 7.88
C GLU A 74 -6.54 -32.62 7.17
N THR A 75 -6.87 -33.40 6.17
CA THR A 75 -5.87 -34.04 5.31
C THR A 75 -5.06 -33.00 4.53
N VAL A 76 -3.84 -33.35 4.11
CA VAL A 76 -2.97 -32.45 3.34
C VAL A 76 -3.67 -31.98 2.06
N ASN A 77 -4.41 -32.86 1.38
CA ASN A 77 -5.12 -32.50 0.15
C ASN A 77 -6.25 -31.47 0.41
N GLU A 78 -6.98 -31.62 1.50
CA GLU A 78 -8.02 -30.66 1.89
C GLU A 78 -7.40 -29.28 2.23
N LYS A 79 -6.30 -29.25 2.96
CA LYS A 79 -5.59 -28.01 3.28
C LYS A 79 -5.05 -27.31 2.02
N ILE A 80 -4.48 -28.07 1.09
CA ILE A 80 -4.02 -27.54 -0.20
C ILE A 80 -5.23 -26.97 -0.97
N SER A 81 -6.34 -27.68 -1.00
CA SER A 81 -7.56 -27.20 -1.66
C SER A 81 -8.10 -25.91 -1.03
N GLN A 82 -8.11 -25.82 0.31
CA GLN A 82 -8.50 -24.63 1.02
C GLN A 82 -7.54 -23.45 0.76
N PHE A 83 -6.24 -23.70 0.72
CA PHE A 83 -5.24 -22.69 0.38
C PHE A 83 -5.44 -22.17 -1.05
N ILE A 84 -5.63 -23.05 -2.02
CA ILE A 84 -5.90 -22.68 -3.42
C ILE A 84 -7.20 -21.89 -3.54
N ALA A 85 -8.27 -22.32 -2.85
CA ALA A 85 -9.54 -21.62 -2.83
C ALA A 85 -9.40 -20.20 -2.22
N GLY A 86 -8.61 -20.06 -1.15
CA GLY A 86 -8.29 -18.76 -0.55
C GLY A 86 -7.47 -17.88 -1.49
N ALA A 87 -6.41 -18.40 -2.10
CA ALA A 87 -5.58 -17.68 -3.04
C ALA A 87 -6.35 -17.27 -4.31
N GLY A 88 -7.27 -18.13 -4.78
CA GLY A 88 -8.15 -17.87 -5.92
C GLY A 88 -9.38 -17.02 -5.60
N HIS A 89 -9.51 -16.54 -4.36
CA HIS A 89 -10.66 -15.71 -3.99
C HIS A 89 -10.71 -14.43 -4.84
N GLN A 90 -11.90 -14.07 -5.32
CA GLN A 90 -12.11 -12.95 -6.25
C GLN A 90 -11.41 -11.66 -5.80
N ASN A 91 -11.48 -11.31 -4.51
CA ASN A 91 -10.82 -10.11 -4.00
C ASN A 91 -9.30 -10.18 -4.14
N ILE A 92 -8.68 -11.34 -3.85
CA ILE A 92 -7.23 -11.53 -3.95
C ILE A 92 -6.78 -11.40 -5.40
N ILE A 93 -7.45 -12.11 -6.33
CA ILE A 93 -7.12 -12.04 -7.76
C ILE A 93 -7.32 -10.60 -8.29
N THR A 94 -8.40 -9.92 -7.90
CA THR A 94 -8.62 -8.52 -8.28
C THR A 94 -7.48 -7.62 -7.78
N MET A 95 -7.04 -7.78 -6.53
CA MET A 95 -5.89 -7.04 -6.00
C MET A 95 -4.62 -7.29 -6.81
N CYS A 96 -4.31 -8.55 -7.10
CA CYS A 96 -3.13 -8.92 -7.90
C CYS A 96 -3.15 -8.27 -9.30
N ILE A 97 -4.31 -8.28 -9.97
CA ILE A 97 -4.47 -7.64 -11.30
C ILE A 97 -4.27 -6.13 -11.20
N ILE A 98 -4.87 -5.49 -10.19
CA ILE A 98 -4.72 -4.04 -10.00
C ILE A 98 -3.25 -3.68 -9.73
N TYR A 99 -2.55 -4.43 -8.88
CA TYR A 99 -1.13 -4.20 -8.60
C TYR A 99 -0.26 -4.35 -9.84
N LEU A 100 -0.52 -5.37 -10.65
CA LEU A 100 0.19 -5.58 -11.90
C LEU A 100 -0.01 -4.43 -12.88
N LEU A 101 -1.24 -3.96 -13.05
CA LEU A 101 -1.56 -2.84 -13.93
C LEU A 101 -1.02 -1.50 -13.41
N ALA A 102 -1.12 -1.25 -12.10
CA ALA A 102 -0.56 -0.05 -11.47
C ALA A 102 0.97 -0.02 -11.57
N GLY A 103 1.64 -1.16 -11.33
CA GLY A 103 3.08 -1.28 -11.51
C GLY A 103 3.52 -1.08 -12.98
N ALA A 104 2.78 -1.62 -13.93
CA ALA A 104 3.02 -1.41 -15.35
C ALA A 104 2.87 0.08 -15.73
N PHE A 105 1.80 0.75 -15.25
CA PHE A 105 1.59 2.18 -15.44
C PHE A 105 2.76 3.00 -14.86
N ALA A 106 3.15 2.76 -13.61
CA ALA A 106 4.25 3.47 -12.97
C ALA A 106 5.58 3.27 -13.73
N SER A 107 5.84 2.05 -14.22
CA SER A 107 7.04 1.73 -15.02
C SER A 107 7.06 2.47 -16.35
N VAL A 108 5.94 2.53 -17.06
CA VAL A 108 5.81 3.28 -18.32
C VAL A 108 5.95 4.78 -18.06
N ALA A 109 5.29 5.31 -17.04
CA ALA A 109 5.37 6.73 -16.67
C ALA A 109 6.82 7.15 -16.38
N LYS A 110 7.58 6.31 -15.69
CA LYS A 110 9.00 6.53 -15.42
C LYS A 110 9.84 6.41 -16.70
N ALA A 111 9.66 5.37 -17.50
CA ALA A 111 10.42 5.13 -18.72
C ALA A 111 10.21 6.20 -19.80
N THR A 112 9.03 6.81 -19.86
CA THR A 112 8.72 7.92 -20.79
C THR A 112 9.21 9.28 -20.30
N GLY A 113 9.78 9.37 -19.10
CA GLY A 113 10.18 10.64 -18.48
C GLY A 113 9.01 11.53 -18.06
N SER A 114 7.76 11.01 -18.10
CA SER A 114 6.59 11.81 -17.72
C SER A 114 6.60 12.16 -16.23
N VAL A 115 7.19 11.33 -15.38
CA VAL A 115 7.37 11.62 -13.96
C VAL A 115 8.31 12.79 -13.79
N ASP A 116 9.50 12.76 -14.40
CA ASP A 116 10.50 13.83 -14.31
C ASP A 116 9.96 15.15 -14.87
N ALA A 117 9.28 15.10 -16.01
CA ALA A 117 8.61 16.26 -16.60
C ALA A 117 7.53 16.85 -15.68
N SER A 118 6.74 16.00 -15.01
CA SER A 118 5.72 16.45 -14.06
C SER A 118 6.33 17.10 -12.81
N VAL A 119 7.44 16.56 -12.30
CA VAL A 119 8.17 17.16 -11.17
C VAL A 119 8.72 18.53 -11.57
N GLN A 120 9.42 18.62 -12.70
CA GLN A 120 10.02 19.87 -13.18
C GLN A 120 8.94 20.94 -13.43
N LEU A 121 7.84 20.56 -14.09
CA LEU A 121 6.70 21.45 -14.30
C LEU A 121 6.11 21.92 -12.98
N GLY A 122 5.85 20.97 -12.06
CA GLY A 122 5.31 21.29 -10.75
C GLY A 122 6.17 22.27 -9.96
N LEU A 123 7.48 22.03 -9.93
CA LEU A 123 8.43 22.90 -9.22
C LEU A 123 8.60 24.27 -9.91
N SER A 124 8.51 24.35 -11.24
CA SER A 124 8.61 25.61 -11.97
C SER A 124 7.43 26.56 -11.76
N VAL A 125 6.31 26.06 -11.28
CA VAL A 125 5.10 26.86 -10.98
C VAL A 125 5.23 27.58 -9.63
N PHE A 126 6.04 27.06 -8.71
CA PHE A 126 6.17 27.63 -7.38
C PHE A 126 7.37 28.58 -7.30
N PRO A 127 7.21 29.77 -6.70
CA PRO A 127 8.32 30.66 -6.39
C PRO A 127 9.22 30.06 -5.29
N ASP A 128 10.49 30.49 -5.22
CA ASP A 128 11.52 29.93 -4.33
C ASP A 128 11.08 29.91 -2.86
N TYR A 129 10.38 30.96 -2.40
CA TYR A 129 9.88 31.02 -1.02
C TYR A 129 8.75 30.00 -0.73
N PHE A 130 8.20 29.35 -1.75
CA PHE A 130 7.15 28.33 -1.63
C PHE A 130 7.67 26.92 -1.96
N LEU A 131 8.99 26.73 -1.95
CA LEU A 131 9.63 25.47 -2.34
C LEU A 131 9.15 24.29 -1.48
N LEU A 132 9.14 24.41 -0.17
CA LEU A 132 8.74 23.32 0.74
C LEU A 132 7.26 22.93 0.58
N PRO A 133 6.29 23.87 0.64
CA PRO A 133 4.90 23.54 0.31
C PRO A 133 4.74 22.99 -1.11
N GLY A 134 5.49 23.52 -2.07
CA GLY A 134 5.50 23.06 -3.46
C GLY A 134 5.92 21.61 -3.58
N LEU A 135 7.02 21.23 -2.93
CA LEU A 135 7.48 19.85 -2.88
C LEU A 135 6.46 18.89 -2.27
N PHE A 136 5.80 19.31 -1.19
CA PHE A 136 4.70 18.55 -0.59
C PHE A 136 3.57 18.33 -1.61
N LEU A 137 3.11 19.42 -2.28
CA LEU A 137 2.00 19.35 -3.23
C LEU A 137 2.33 18.51 -4.47
N VAL A 138 3.53 18.68 -5.04
CA VAL A 138 3.97 17.88 -6.19
C VAL A 138 4.08 16.40 -5.82
N SER A 139 4.65 16.11 -4.66
CA SER A 139 4.75 14.73 -4.15
C SER A 139 3.37 14.12 -3.91
N ALA A 140 2.44 14.90 -3.34
CA ALA A 140 1.06 14.47 -3.12
C ALA A 140 0.33 14.18 -4.44
N PHE A 141 0.47 15.05 -5.42
CA PHE A 141 -0.13 14.87 -6.74
C PHE A 141 0.41 13.63 -7.45
N LEU A 142 1.73 13.49 -7.51
CA LEU A 142 2.36 12.34 -8.15
C LEU A 142 2.03 11.02 -7.45
N ALA A 143 2.06 10.99 -6.12
CA ALA A 143 1.71 9.80 -5.37
C ALA A 143 0.24 9.39 -5.57
N THR A 144 -0.67 10.37 -5.68
CA THR A 144 -2.07 10.09 -6.01
C THR A 144 -2.19 9.49 -7.42
N ALA A 145 -1.44 10.00 -8.40
CA ALA A 145 -1.46 9.53 -9.78
C ALA A 145 -0.77 8.17 -9.95
N MET A 146 0.36 7.94 -9.27
CA MET A 146 1.14 6.70 -9.36
C MET A 146 0.62 5.58 -8.45
N GLY A 147 -0.12 5.92 -7.38
CA GLY A 147 -0.62 4.97 -6.41
C GLY A 147 0.45 4.33 -5.53
N THR A 148 1.58 5.01 -5.34
CA THR A 148 2.68 4.50 -4.51
C THR A 148 3.49 5.64 -3.90
N SER A 149 3.57 5.68 -2.57
CA SER A 149 4.41 6.65 -1.86
C SER A 149 5.89 6.37 -2.08
N MET A 150 6.33 5.12 -2.00
CA MET A 150 7.74 4.74 -2.17
C MET A 150 8.25 5.04 -3.57
N GLY A 151 7.45 4.73 -4.61
CA GLY A 151 7.79 5.04 -5.99
C GLY A 151 7.92 6.54 -6.24
N THR A 152 7.04 7.34 -5.63
CA THR A 152 7.06 8.80 -5.71
C THR A 152 8.28 9.38 -5.01
N ILE A 153 8.59 8.93 -3.79
CA ILE A 153 9.79 9.36 -3.05
C ILE A 153 11.05 9.07 -3.88
N ALA A 154 11.17 7.83 -4.41
CA ALA A 154 12.32 7.43 -5.22
C ALA A 154 12.47 8.26 -6.53
N ALA A 155 11.37 8.78 -7.06
CA ALA A 155 11.40 9.63 -8.26
C ALA A 155 11.74 11.09 -7.93
N ILE A 156 11.18 11.65 -6.86
CA ILE A 156 11.31 13.08 -6.53
C ILE A 156 12.58 13.37 -5.74
N ALA A 157 12.98 12.50 -4.82
CA ALA A 157 14.09 12.76 -3.91
C ALA A 157 15.42 13.11 -4.63
N PRO A 158 15.85 12.42 -5.69
CA PRO A 158 17.07 12.79 -6.40
C PRO A 158 17.02 14.19 -7.03
N ILE A 159 15.84 14.60 -7.54
CA ILE A 159 15.64 15.90 -8.16
C ILE A 159 15.62 16.98 -7.08
N ALA A 160 14.88 16.76 -6.01
CA ALA A 160 14.71 17.74 -4.93
C ALA A 160 15.97 17.95 -4.11
N LEU A 161 16.81 16.92 -3.93
CA LEU A 161 18.10 17.05 -3.26
C LEU A 161 19.06 17.98 -4.02
N GLY A 162 18.89 18.15 -5.33
CA GLY A 162 19.61 19.14 -6.10
C GLY A 162 19.32 20.59 -5.69
N PHE A 163 18.21 20.85 -5.01
CA PHE A 163 17.87 22.19 -4.52
C PHE A 163 18.45 22.50 -3.15
N VAL A 164 18.99 21.52 -2.41
CA VAL A 164 19.58 21.74 -1.08
C VAL A 164 20.67 22.83 -1.11
N GLU A 165 21.58 22.73 -2.08
CA GLU A 165 22.69 23.69 -2.22
C GLU A 165 22.23 25.04 -2.77
N SER A 166 21.21 25.07 -3.62
CA SER A 166 20.77 26.28 -4.31
C SER A 166 19.78 27.11 -3.46
N ALA A 167 19.01 26.47 -2.58
CA ALA A 167 17.94 27.10 -1.81
C ALA A 167 18.31 27.35 -0.33
N ASP A 168 19.51 26.92 0.11
CA ASP A 168 19.96 27.01 1.51
C ASP A 168 18.94 26.40 2.51
N VAL A 169 18.32 25.29 2.13
CA VAL A 169 17.31 24.57 2.90
C VAL A 169 17.86 23.24 3.39
N ASP A 170 17.57 22.90 4.65
CA ASP A 170 17.99 21.62 5.23
C ASP A 170 17.43 20.43 4.47
N ALA A 171 18.31 19.48 4.11
CA ALA A 171 17.95 18.26 3.38
C ALA A 171 16.86 17.43 4.12
N SER A 172 16.84 17.47 5.45
CA SER A 172 15.84 16.78 6.26
C SER A 172 14.45 17.39 6.09
N LEU A 173 14.34 18.71 5.93
CA LEU A 173 13.06 19.37 5.66
C LEU A 173 12.56 19.04 4.25
N ILE A 174 13.43 19.04 3.25
CA ILE A 174 13.09 18.64 1.89
C ILE A 174 12.61 17.19 1.87
N ALA A 175 13.33 16.28 2.52
CA ALA A 175 12.93 14.88 2.64
C ALA A 175 11.58 14.73 3.37
N GLY A 176 11.38 15.49 4.45
CA GLY A 176 10.12 15.53 5.20
C GLY A 176 8.92 15.96 4.35
N CYS A 177 9.10 17.00 3.52
CA CYS A 177 8.07 17.47 2.58
C CYS A 177 7.69 16.41 1.54
N ILE A 178 8.71 15.77 0.94
CA ILE A 178 8.50 14.74 -0.07
C ILE A 178 7.80 13.52 0.54
N ILE A 179 8.28 13.04 1.68
CA ILE A 179 7.72 11.85 2.35
C ILE A 179 6.27 12.11 2.78
N SER A 180 6.02 13.23 3.45
CA SER A 180 4.67 13.55 3.93
C SER A 180 3.68 13.78 2.79
N GLY A 181 4.10 14.48 1.73
CA GLY A 181 3.30 14.67 0.52
C GLY A 181 3.01 13.35 -0.19
N ALA A 182 4.02 12.50 -0.36
CA ALA A 182 3.88 11.20 -1.01
C ALA A 182 2.94 10.27 -0.22
N ILE A 183 3.05 10.20 1.10
CA ILE A 183 2.15 9.41 1.96
C ILE A 183 0.72 9.95 1.89
N PHE A 184 0.55 11.28 1.92
CA PHE A 184 -0.76 11.90 1.79
C PHE A 184 -1.42 11.56 0.45
N GLY A 185 -0.69 11.70 -0.66
CA GLY A 185 -1.20 11.41 -2.00
C GLY A 185 -1.53 9.92 -2.20
N ASP A 186 -0.65 9.04 -1.75
CA ASP A 186 -0.86 7.59 -1.79
C ASP A 186 -2.12 7.18 -1.02
N ASN A 187 -2.33 7.76 0.14
CA ASN A 187 -3.52 7.51 0.97
C ASN A 187 -4.83 7.95 0.30
N LEU A 188 -4.80 8.91 -0.61
CA LEU A 188 -5.94 9.37 -1.39
C LEU A 188 -6.00 8.73 -2.79
N SER A 189 -5.03 7.93 -3.18
CA SER A 189 -5.02 7.24 -4.48
C SER A 189 -6.01 6.08 -4.52
N ILE A 190 -6.73 5.97 -5.64
CA ILE A 190 -7.65 4.85 -5.91
C ILE A 190 -6.92 3.59 -6.41
N ILE A 191 -5.68 3.74 -6.84
CA ILE A 191 -4.83 2.66 -7.37
C ILE A 191 -3.71 2.26 -6.38
N SER A 192 -3.69 2.86 -5.18
CA SER A 192 -2.72 2.54 -4.15
C SER A 192 -2.87 1.09 -3.68
N ASP A 193 -1.75 0.37 -3.69
CA ASP A 193 -1.67 -1.02 -3.26
C ASP A 193 -2.06 -1.18 -1.77
N THR A 194 -1.54 -0.33 -0.90
CA THR A 194 -1.86 -0.32 0.53
C THR A 194 -3.33 -0.01 0.79
N THR A 195 -3.89 0.96 0.05
CA THR A 195 -5.30 1.34 0.14
C THR A 195 -6.21 0.21 -0.32
N ILE A 196 -5.88 -0.44 -1.45
CA ILE A 196 -6.66 -1.55 -2.00
C ILE A 196 -6.58 -2.76 -1.07
N ALA A 197 -5.38 -3.10 -0.58
CA ALA A 197 -5.19 -4.21 0.35
C ALA A 197 -6.01 -4.02 1.62
N SER A 198 -5.89 -2.86 2.28
CA SER A 198 -6.60 -2.58 3.53
C SER A 198 -8.12 -2.57 3.37
N THR A 199 -8.63 -2.03 2.27
CA THR A 199 -10.08 -1.93 2.03
C THR A 199 -10.68 -3.26 1.64
N ARG A 200 -10.05 -3.97 0.69
CA ARG A 200 -10.57 -5.25 0.16
C ARG A 200 -10.46 -6.38 1.17
N SER A 201 -9.39 -6.45 1.93
CA SER A 201 -9.23 -7.48 2.98
C SER A 201 -10.30 -7.41 4.06
N GLN A 202 -10.82 -6.22 4.33
CA GLN A 202 -11.89 -5.99 5.31
C GLN A 202 -13.30 -6.04 4.70
N GLY A 203 -13.44 -6.34 3.41
CA GLY A 203 -14.72 -6.33 2.72
C GLY A 203 -15.38 -4.94 2.62
N ALA A 204 -14.63 -3.88 2.87
CA ALA A 204 -15.12 -2.51 2.83
C ALA A 204 -15.18 -1.97 1.38
N GLN A 205 -16.02 -0.94 1.17
CA GLN A 205 -16.10 -0.28 -0.13
C GLN A 205 -15.07 0.84 -0.22
N MET A 206 -14.39 0.95 -1.36
CA MET A 206 -13.41 2.01 -1.64
C MET A 206 -14.01 3.41 -1.43
N LYS A 207 -15.27 3.61 -1.84
CA LYS A 207 -15.99 4.89 -1.68
C LYS A 207 -16.09 5.33 -0.22
N ASP A 208 -16.36 4.40 0.69
CA ASP A 208 -16.50 4.71 2.11
C ASP A 208 -15.14 5.03 2.74
N LYS A 209 -14.10 4.29 2.35
CA LYS A 209 -12.72 4.59 2.75
C LYS A 209 -12.34 6.01 2.36
N PHE A 210 -12.61 6.45 1.13
CA PHE A 210 -12.29 7.80 0.69
C PHE A 210 -13.03 8.88 1.48
N LYS A 211 -14.32 8.68 1.74
CA LYS A 211 -15.09 9.64 2.56
C LYS A 211 -14.51 9.81 3.96
N VAL A 212 -14.06 8.73 4.57
CA VAL A 212 -13.46 8.76 5.92
C VAL A 212 -12.09 9.40 5.85
N ASN A 213 -11.22 8.92 4.96
CA ASN A 213 -9.86 9.45 4.83
C ASN A 213 -9.82 10.93 4.50
N PHE A 214 -10.68 11.40 3.62
CA PHE A 214 -10.72 12.81 3.23
C PHE A 214 -10.95 13.73 4.45
N LYS A 215 -11.81 13.31 5.39
CA LYS A 215 -12.12 14.07 6.60
C LYS A 215 -10.91 14.25 7.54
N PHE A 216 -9.98 13.30 7.53
CA PHE A 216 -8.81 13.34 8.40
C PHE A 216 -7.55 13.79 7.67
N ALA A 217 -7.34 13.28 6.45
CA ALA A 217 -6.12 13.55 5.69
C ALA A 217 -6.06 14.99 5.19
N VAL A 218 -7.18 15.57 4.73
CA VAL A 218 -7.16 16.94 4.21
C VAL A 218 -6.88 17.99 5.31
N PRO A 219 -7.54 17.97 6.49
CA PRO A 219 -7.15 18.87 7.58
C PRO A 219 -5.69 18.71 8.00
N ALA A 220 -5.18 17.48 8.08
CA ALA A 220 -3.79 17.22 8.41
C ALA A 220 -2.82 17.82 7.37
N ALA A 221 -3.13 17.65 6.07
CA ALA A 221 -2.35 18.24 4.98
C ALA A 221 -2.37 19.77 5.01
N LEU A 222 -3.51 20.38 5.31
CA LEU A 222 -3.61 21.84 5.43
C LEU A 222 -2.78 22.38 6.61
N ILE A 223 -2.78 21.67 7.74
CA ILE A 223 -1.92 22.02 8.88
C ILE A 223 -0.44 21.88 8.49
N CYS A 224 -0.08 20.78 7.81
CA CYS A 224 1.28 20.57 7.33
C CYS A 224 1.72 21.69 6.38
N LEU A 225 0.89 22.04 5.40
CA LEU A 225 1.16 23.16 4.48
C LEU A 225 1.30 24.49 5.19
N ALA A 226 0.48 24.75 6.21
CA ALA A 226 0.57 25.99 7.01
C ALA A 226 1.86 26.08 7.85
N ILE A 227 2.43 24.93 8.25
CA ILE A 227 3.71 24.87 8.97
C ILE A 227 4.89 25.05 8.00
N LEU A 228 4.75 24.57 6.76
CA LEU A 228 5.79 24.61 5.73
C LEU A 228 5.86 25.97 4.98
N ALA A 229 4.77 26.76 5.03
CA ALA A 229 4.68 28.07 4.39
C ALA A 229 5.26 29.19 5.26
#